data_b470f4027449b5817dfc4ac2c72c98db
#
_entry.id   b470f4027449b5817dfc4ac2c72c98db
#
_cell.length_a   1.000
_cell.length_b   1.000
_cell.length_c   1.000
_cell.angle_alpha   90.00
_cell.angle_beta   90.00
_cell.angle_gamma   90.00
#
_symmetry.space_group_name_H-M   'P 1'
#
loop_
_entity.id
_entity.type
_entity.pdbx_description
1 polymer ?
#
loop_
_entity_poly.entity_id
_entity_poly.type
_entity_poly.pdbx_seq_one_letter_code
_entity_poly.pdbx_strand_id
1 'polypeptide(L)'
;MRYIVFSFGLLIIALPTFAQSVGTDSISSTKTLDEVMVTASNINRVGNHLVIFPNSQQRKHAVNGFGVLENLHIPGLIIDMKSNNVDVMGLQTTLYLNGQECDIKEIQMLRPRDIEKIEYHDAPSGKYAKDKLAINFITKQYRYGGYVQVDGLQTIGYDHGDYNVATNYVKGNNSYTLFAGANYHHVGSTETWNNESYIFPQSIFDRETYDKSSFRNHQEYLQFRYQNQKGNRYWVGKFTLVNLSTPRNAASGFARESIETDMFSNIRKKGLSPKIDVNANLPLSNNQTLILGVHGKYSSNSYHRLYQELPFEATTDEDEKAMSFQLSAIYNYFMQKHSL
;
A
#
# COMPACT_ATOMS: atom_id res chain seq x y z
N MET A 1 6.13 -27.54 20.69
CA MET A 1 5.91 -26.85 19.41
C MET A 1 7.26 -26.47 18.84
N ARG A 2 7.64 -27.06 17.70
CA ARG A 2 8.94 -26.83 17.06
C ARG A 2 8.92 -25.50 16.31
N TYR A 3 9.78 -24.58 16.71
CA TYR A 3 10.03 -23.36 15.95
C TYR A 3 10.92 -23.70 14.76
N ILE A 4 10.39 -23.51 13.55
CA ILE A 4 11.20 -23.55 12.33
C ILE A 4 11.83 -22.18 12.20
N VAL A 5 13.10 -22.07 12.60
CA VAL A 5 13.93 -20.89 12.35
C VAL A 5 14.40 -20.99 10.90
N PHE A 6 13.82 -20.18 10.02
CA PHE A 6 14.37 -19.99 8.68
C PHE A 6 15.61 -19.10 8.80
N SER A 7 16.78 -19.75 8.79
CA SER A 7 18.07 -19.07 8.64
C SER A 7 18.19 -18.61 7.19
N PHE A 8 18.01 -17.34 6.91
CA PHE A 8 18.31 -16.73 5.63
C PHE A 8 19.83 -16.61 5.50
N GLY A 9 20.43 -17.57 4.81
CA GLY A 9 21.83 -17.50 4.41
C GLY A 9 22.04 -16.37 3.41
N LEU A 10 22.77 -15.34 3.83
CA LEU A 10 23.17 -14.21 3.00
C LEU A 10 24.17 -14.71 1.94
N LEU A 11 23.70 -14.98 0.73
CA LEU A 11 24.55 -15.32 -0.41
C LEU A 11 25.14 -14.04 -0.98
N ILE A 12 26.36 -13.70 -0.57
CA ILE A 12 27.13 -12.58 -1.15
C ILE A 12 27.67 -13.06 -2.49
N ILE A 13 27.05 -12.62 -3.59
CA ILE A 13 27.58 -12.79 -4.95
C ILE A 13 28.56 -11.65 -5.19
N ALA A 14 29.87 -11.97 -5.16
CA ALA A 14 30.92 -11.03 -5.58
C ALA A 14 30.85 -10.87 -7.09
N LEU A 15 30.47 -9.68 -7.56
CA LEU A 15 30.57 -9.30 -8.97
C LEU A 15 31.99 -8.77 -9.25
N PRO A 16 32.66 -9.17 -10.35
CA PRO A 16 33.93 -8.61 -10.71
C PRO A 16 33.76 -7.18 -11.22
N THR A 17 34.48 -6.24 -10.62
CA THR A 17 34.62 -4.86 -11.09
C THR A 17 35.57 -4.82 -12.28
N PHE A 18 35.04 -4.53 -13.46
CA PHE A 18 35.88 -4.12 -14.60
C PHE A 18 36.20 -2.63 -14.47
N ALA A 19 37.47 -2.33 -14.21
CA ALA A 19 38.01 -0.98 -14.30
C ALA A 19 38.21 -0.60 -15.79
N GLN A 20 37.45 0.38 -16.27
CA GLN A 20 37.73 1.00 -17.57
C GLN A 20 38.63 2.20 -17.38
N SER A 21 39.72 2.22 -18.16
CA SER A 21 40.71 3.28 -18.24
C SER A 21 40.10 4.57 -18.80
N VAL A 22 40.38 5.67 -18.12
CA VAL A 22 40.04 7.03 -18.52
C VAL A 22 40.95 7.47 -19.64
N GLY A 23 40.39 7.64 -20.83
CA GLY A 23 41.07 8.37 -21.93
C GLY A 23 40.86 9.87 -21.75
N THR A 24 41.97 10.58 -21.64
CA THR A 24 42.02 12.05 -21.63
C THR A 24 41.77 12.56 -23.04
N ASP A 25 40.63 13.21 -23.30
CA ASP A 25 40.45 14.00 -24.50
C ASP A 25 40.12 15.45 -24.17
N SER A 26 40.81 16.30 -24.91
CA SER A 26 40.95 17.72 -24.77
C SER A 26 39.66 18.50 -25.00
N ILE A 27 39.52 19.53 -24.18
CA ILE A 27 38.45 20.51 -24.13
C ILE A 27 38.42 21.36 -25.39
N SER A 28 37.37 21.29 -26.19
CA SER A 28 36.92 22.38 -27.03
C SER A 28 35.57 22.90 -26.51
N SER A 29 35.60 24.04 -25.87
CA SER A 29 34.40 24.72 -25.34
C SER A 29 33.64 25.39 -26.48
N THR A 30 32.73 24.69 -27.10
CA THR A 30 31.61 25.30 -27.81
C THR A 30 30.45 25.42 -26.84
N LYS A 31 30.21 26.63 -26.35
CA LYS A 31 28.96 26.98 -25.67
C LYS A 31 27.84 26.90 -26.70
N THR A 32 27.20 25.75 -26.80
CA THR A 32 25.87 25.65 -27.39
C THR A 32 24.90 26.31 -26.41
N LEU A 33 24.21 27.35 -26.87
CA LEU A 33 23.03 27.90 -26.15
C LEU A 33 22.11 26.76 -25.89
N ASP A 34 21.72 26.60 -24.63
CA ASP A 34 20.70 25.66 -24.25
C ASP A 34 19.46 25.93 -25.09
N GLU A 35 19.07 24.96 -25.88
CA GLU A 35 17.82 24.94 -26.61
C GLU A 35 16.72 25.12 -25.58
N VAL A 36 15.98 26.22 -25.65
CA VAL A 36 14.80 26.45 -24.84
C VAL A 36 13.79 25.39 -25.25
N MET A 37 13.86 24.23 -24.62
CA MET A 37 12.80 23.24 -24.74
C MET A 37 11.53 23.86 -24.18
N VAL A 38 10.64 24.28 -25.07
CA VAL A 38 9.26 24.58 -24.72
C VAL A 38 8.68 23.26 -24.19
N THR A 39 8.70 23.10 -22.89
CA THR A 39 8.10 21.95 -22.22
C THR A 39 6.60 22.04 -22.47
N ALA A 40 6.10 21.32 -23.47
CA ALA A 40 4.68 21.09 -23.61
C ALA A 40 4.18 20.62 -22.24
N SER A 41 3.09 21.20 -21.74
CA SER A 41 2.58 20.87 -20.41
C SER A 41 2.41 19.37 -20.33
N ASN A 42 3.11 18.70 -19.41
CA ASN A 42 3.02 17.26 -19.19
C ASN A 42 1.65 16.87 -18.60
N ILE A 43 0.72 17.83 -18.48
CA ILE A 43 -0.61 17.68 -17.90
C ILE A 43 -1.64 18.08 -18.96
N ASN A 44 -2.48 17.13 -19.33
CA ASN A 44 -3.57 17.33 -20.27
C ASN A 44 -4.90 17.01 -19.59
N ARG A 45 -5.90 17.87 -19.76
CA ARG A 45 -7.27 17.54 -19.35
C ARG A 45 -7.99 16.79 -20.47
N VAL A 46 -8.45 15.59 -20.16
CA VAL A 46 -9.21 14.73 -21.09
C VAL A 46 -10.59 14.47 -20.48
N GLY A 47 -11.60 15.15 -20.99
CA GLY A 47 -12.94 15.10 -20.41
C GLY A 47 -12.95 15.62 -18.96
N ASN A 48 -13.29 14.75 -18.01
CA ASN A 48 -13.41 15.05 -16.58
C ASN A 48 -12.21 14.62 -15.73
N HIS A 49 -11.06 14.26 -16.34
CA HIS A 49 -9.87 13.87 -15.59
C HIS A 49 -8.59 14.49 -16.16
N LEU A 50 -7.56 14.54 -15.34
CA LEU A 50 -6.21 14.95 -15.75
C LEU A 50 -5.40 13.74 -16.16
N VAL A 51 -4.73 13.82 -17.30
CA VAL A 51 -3.74 12.85 -17.75
C VAL A 51 -2.37 13.49 -17.62
N ILE A 52 -1.52 12.93 -16.78
CA ILE A 52 -0.24 13.49 -16.41
C ILE A 52 0.86 12.51 -16.86
N PHE A 53 1.81 13.03 -17.65
CA PHE A 53 2.98 12.28 -18.12
C PHE A 53 4.18 12.69 -17.27
N PRO A 54 4.63 11.87 -16.30
CA PRO A 54 5.81 12.19 -15.50
C PRO A 54 7.02 12.36 -16.38
N ASN A 55 7.76 13.45 -16.22
CA ASN A 55 9.02 13.68 -16.97
C ASN A 55 10.17 12.82 -16.40
N SER A 56 11.34 12.86 -17.05
CA SER A 56 12.50 12.08 -16.64
C SER A 56 13.02 12.47 -15.25
N GLN A 57 12.95 13.75 -14.87
CA GLN A 57 13.38 14.25 -13.57
C GLN A 57 12.44 13.75 -12.46
N GLN A 58 11.14 13.86 -12.67
CA GLN A 58 10.13 13.39 -11.71
C GLN A 58 10.24 11.89 -11.45
N ARG A 59 10.56 11.09 -12.47
CA ARG A 59 10.80 9.66 -12.30
C ARG A 59 12.16 9.34 -11.67
N LYS A 60 13.22 10.09 -12.01
CA LYS A 60 14.59 9.85 -11.53
C LYS A 60 14.73 10.06 -10.02
N HIS A 61 14.03 11.06 -9.49
CA HIS A 61 14.06 11.41 -8.06
C HIS A 61 13.03 10.67 -7.21
N ALA A 62 12.24 9.79 -7.81
CA ALA A 62 11.27 8.96 -7.11
C ALA A 62 11.84 7.57 -6.79
N VAL A 63 11.53 7.05 -5.64
CA VAL A 63 11.89 5.68 -5.21
C VAL A 63 10.84 4.68 -5.72
N ASN A 64 9.58 5.07 -5.72
CA ASN A 64 8.44 4.22 -6.06
C ASN A 64 7.29 5.04 -6.68
N GLY A 65 6.13 4.42 -6.86
CA GLY A 65 4.95 5.09 -7.43
C GLY A 65 4.47 6.30 -6.63
N PHE A 66 4.53 6.25 -5.30
CA PHE A 66 4.15 7.39 -4.44
C PHE A 66 5.13 8.56 -4.60
N GLY A 67 6.44 8.28 -4.67
CA GLY A 67 7.44 9.32 -4.93
C GLY A 67 7.26 10.00 -6.30
N VAL A 68 6.81 9.26 -7.32
CA VAL A 68 6.43 9.89 -8.60
C VAL A 68 5.23 10.80 -8.42
N LEU A 69 4.20 10.34 -7.71
CA LEU A 69 2.98 11.12 -7.46
C LEU A 69 3.28 12.40 -6.68
N GLU A 70 4.15 12.35 -5.66
CA GLU A 70 4.62 13.48 -4.89
C GLU A 70 5.34 14.51 -5.78
N ASN A 71 6.25 14.04 -6.66
CA ASN A 71 7.00 14.90 -7.58
C ASN A 71 6.13 15.58 -8.66
N LEU A 72 4.88 15.17 -8.82
CA LEU A 72 3.93 15.82 -9.73
C LEU A 72 3.33 17.09 -9.16
N HIS A 73 3.40 17.31 -7.84
CA HIS A 73 2.87 18.47 -7.14
C HIS A 73 1.40 18.80 -7.52
N ILE A 74 0.55 17.77 -7.55
CA ILE A 74 -0.88 17.95 -7.84
C ILE A 74 -1.50 18.80 -6.71
N PRO A 75 -2.18 19.91 -7.03
CA PRO A 75 -2.75 20.79 -6.01
C PRO A 75 -3.74 20.06 -5.10
N GLY A 76 -3.58 20.24 -3.78
CA GLY A 76 -4.45 19.63 -2.76
C GLY A 76 -4.18 18.15 -2.48
N LEU A 77 -3.27 17.51 -3.22
CA LEU A 77 -2.87 16.13 -2.96
C LEU A 77 -1.88 16.08 -1.79
N ILE A 78 -2.20 15.30 -0.79
CA ILE A 78 -1.35 15.04 0.38
C ILE A 78 -1.00 13.56 0.37
N ILE A 79 0.29 13.28 0.43
CA ILE A 79 0.81 11.92 0.49
C ILE A 79 1.53 11.75 1.83
N ASP A 80 0.99 10.88 2.68
CA ASP A 80 1.71 10.45 3.87
C ASP A 80 2.64 9.30 3.51
N MET A 81 3.90 9.61 3.30
CA MET A 81 4.93 8.63 2.93
C MET A 81 5.16 7.57 4.02
N LYS A 82 4.78 7.83 5.28
CA LYS A 82 4.94 6.88 6.37
C LYS A 82 3.85 5.81 6.36
N SER A 83 2.61 6.20 6.15
CA SER A 83 1.46 5.28 6.04
C SER A 83 1.17 4.88 4.60
N ASN A 84 1.82 5.51 3.60
CA ASN A 84 1.52 5.41 2.17
C ASN A 84 0.05 5.73 1.86
N ASN A 85 -0.55 6.61 2.66
CA ASN A 85 -1.90 7.09 2.44
C ASN A 85 -1.92 8.27 1.48
N VAL A 86 -2.95 8.35 0.64
CA VAL A 86 -3.12 9.40 -0.36
C VAL A 86 -4.48 10.04 -0.16
N ASP A 87 -4.45 11.29 0.23
CA ASP A 87 -5.64 12.09 0.47
C ASP A 87 -5.63 13.36 -0.39
N VAL A 88 -6.79 13.79 -0.83
CA VAL A 88 -6.98 15.08 -1.46
C VAL A 88 -7.98 15.88 -0.63
N MET A 89 -7.51 16.97 0.01
CA MET A 89 -8.33 17.80 0.88
C MET A 89 -9.10 17.00 1.96
N GLY A 90 -8.47 15.94 2.52
CA GLY A 90 -9.09 15.06 3.52
C GLY A 90 -10.04 14.00 2.96
N LEU A 91 -10.16 13.88 1.64
CA LEU A 91 -10.92 12.81 0.99
C LEU A 91 -9.98 11.68 0.60
N GLN A 92 -10.26 10.48 1.11
CA GLN A 92 -9.51 9.28 0.76
C GLN A 92 -9.61 8.98 -0.73
N THR A 93 -8.48 8.68 -1.34
CA THR A 93 -8.35 8.42 -2.78
C THR A 93 -8.24 6.92 -3.03
N THR A 94 -9.01 6.40 -3.98
CA THR A 94 -8.89 5.02 -4.45
C THR A 94 -7.78 4.93 -5.50
N LEU A 95 -6.87 3.96 -5.30
CA LEU A 95 -5.72 3.75 -6.18
C LEU A 95 -6.02 2.64 -7.19
N TYR A 96 -5.57 2.86 -8.41
CA TYR A 96 -5.72 1.94 -9.53
C TYR A 96 -4.39 1.72 -10.24
N LEU A 97 -4.17 0.51 -10.69
CA LEU A 97 -3.04 0.12 -11.54
C LEU A 97 -3.56 -0.49 -12.84
N ASN A 98 -3.29 0.17 -13.97
CA ASN A 98 -3.81 -0.21 -15.29
C ASN A 98 -5.35 -0.38 -15.30
N GLY A 99 -6.05 0.50 -14.58
CA GLY A 99 -7.50 0.51 -14.49
C GLY A 99 -8.12 -0.54 -13.56
N GLN A 100 -7.33 -1.25 -12.78
CA GLN A 100 -7.75 -2.18 -11.73
C GLN A 100 -7.46 -1.58 -10.36
N GLU A 101 -8.43 -1.66 -9.45
CA GLU A 101 -8.20 -1.27 -8.05
C GLU A 101 -7.03 -2.05 -7.47
N CYS A 102 -6.10 -1.35 -6.85
CA CYS A 102 -4.87 -1.92 -6.34
C CYS A 102 -4.64 -1.56 -4.87
N ASP A 103 -3.82 -2.38 -4.22
CA ASP A 103 -3.44 -2.15 -2.85
C ASP A 103 -2.25 -1.17 -2.78
N ILE A 104 -2.10 -0.51 -1.63
CA ILE A 104 -0.98 0.42 -1.35
C ILE A 104 0.37 -0.22 -1.67
N LYS A 105 0.56 -1.50 -1.32
CA LYS A 105 1.81 -2.23 -1.58
C LYS A 105 2.14 -2.36 -3.07
N GLU A 106 1.15 -2.47 -3.95
CA GLU A 106 1.37 -2.51 -5.40
C GLU A 106 1.99 -1.20 -5.91
N ILE A 107 1.53 -0.06 -5.39
CA ILE A 107 2.09 1.26 -5.77
C ILE A 107 3.44 1.51 -5.09
N GLN A 108 3.61 1.06 -3.84
CA GLN A 108 4.89 1.14 -3.12
C GLN A 108 6.00 0.37 -3.86
N MET A 109 5.68 -0.76 -4.50
CA MET A 109 6.62 -1.58 -5.24
C MET A 109 6.65 -1.26 -6.75
N LEU A 110 5.90 -0.24 -7.20
CA LEU A 110 5.87 0.16 -8.60
C LEU A 110 7.12 1.00 -8.94
N ARG A 111 7.90 0.53 -9.91
CA ARG A 111 9.11 1.22 -10.34
C ARG A 111 8.77 2.51 -11.08
N PRO A 112 9.36 3.65 -10.74
CA PRO A 112 9.10 4.94 -11.39
C PRO A 112 9.28 4.92 -12.91
N ARG A 113 10.28 4.21 -13.41
CA ARG A 113 10.58 4.10 -14.85
C ARG A 113 9.50 3.36 -15.65
N ASP A 114 8.68 2.53 -14.98
CA ASP A 114 7.63 1.76 -15.64
C ASP A 114 6.32 2.55 -15.73
N ILE A 115 6.20 3.67 -15.01
CA ILE A 115 5.02 4.54 -15.08
C ILE A 115 5.07 5.31 -16.39
N GLU A 116 4.07 5.08 -17.25
CA GLU A 116 3.89 5.82 -18.50
C GLU A 116 3.17 7.13 -18.27
N LYS A 117 2.00 7.06 -17.61
CA LYS A 117 1.16 8.21 -17.25
C LYS A 117 0.37 7.93 -15.99
N ILE A 118 -0.15 8.99 -15.40
CA ILE A 118 -1.06 8.92 -14.25
C ILE A 118 -2.35 9.66 -14.65
N GLU A 119 -3.48 9.01 -14.42
CA GLU A 119 -4.80 9.59 -14.63
C GLU A 119 -5.39 9.97 -13.27
N TYR A 120 -5.65 11.26 -13.07
CA TYR A 120 -6.23 11.79 -11.85
C TYR A 120 -7.69 12.19 -12.11
N HIS A 121 -8.60 11.53 -11.42
CA HIS A 121 -10.04 11.71 -11.53
C HIS A 121 -10.53 12.50 -10.31
N ASP A 122 -10.74 13.82 -10.49
CA ASP A 122 -11.30 14.72 -9.49
C ASP A 122 -12.84 14.63 -9.41
N ALA A 123 -13.48 14.17 -10.47
CA ALA A 123 -14.90 13.86 -10.56
C ALA A 123 -15.08 12.50 -11.23
N PRO A 124 -14.85 11.40 -10.47
CA PRO A 124 -14.85 10.05 -11.04
C PRO A 124 -16.17 9.68 -11.69
N SER A 125 -16.10 9.04 -12.87
CA SER A 125 -17.26 8.59 -13.66
C SER A 125 -16.99 7.23 -14.31
N GLY A 126 -18.02 6.61 -14.86
CA GLY A 126 -17.94 5.29 -15.48
C GLY A 126 -17.50 4.23 -14.47
N LYS A 127 -16.41 3.53 -14.73
CA LYS A 127 -15.90 2.48 -13.84
C LYS A 127 -15.44 2.98 -12.47
N TYR A 128 -15.12 4.26 -12.34
CA TYR A 128 -14.67 4.92 -11.11
C TYR A 128 -15.80 5.62 -10.34
N ALA A 129 -17.05 5.57 -10.82
CA ALA A 129 -18.18 6.35 -10.29
C ALA A 129 -18.51 6.07 -8.81
N LYS A 130 -18.05 4.95 -8.26
CA LYS A 130 -18.20 4.59 -6.83
C LYS A 130 -17.23 5.34 -5.92
N ASP A 131 -16.17 5.92 -6.48
CA ASP A 131 -15.10 6.54 -5.72
C ASP A 131 -15.36 8.03 -5.55
N LYS A 132 -14.84 8.62 -4.47
CA LYS A 132 -14.83 10.06 -4.29
C LYS A 132 -13.75 10.72 -5.16
N LEU A 133 -12.60 10.08 -5.20
CA LEU A 133 -11.43 10.44 -5.99
C LEU A 133 -10.73 9.16 -6.45
N ALA A 134 -10.15 9.17 -7.64
CA ALA A 134 -9.42 8.02 -8.14
C ALA A 134 -8.11 8.44 -8.82
N ILE A 135 -7.04 7.70 -8.55
CA ILE A 135 -5.74 7.85 -9.20
C ILE A 135 -5.38 6.53 -9.88
N ASN A 136 -5.21 6.56 -11.18
CA ASN A 136 -4.89 5.39 -11.98
C ASN A 136 -3.47 5.49 -12.55
N PHE A 137 -2.58 4.63 -12.11
CA PHE A 137 -1.24 4.49 -12.65
C PHE A 137 -1.28 3.60 -13.89
N ILE A 138 -0.88 4.14 -15.03
CA ILE A 138 -0.74 3.39 -16.28
C ILE A 138 0.72 3.07 -16.48
N THR A 139 1.04 1.79 -16.64
CA THR A 139 2.40 1.31 -16.85
C THR A 139 2.69 1.03 -18.32
N LYS A 140 3.97 1.16 -18.68
CA LYS A 140 4.46 0.75 -19.98
C LYS A 140 4.22 -0.74 -20.22
N GLN A 141 3.83 -1.08 -21.42
CA GLN A 141 3.65 -2.46 -21.81
C GLN A 141 4.93 -3.02 -22.39
N TYR A 142 5.46 -4.06 -21.79
CA TYR A 142 6.60 -4.82 -22.27
C TYR A 142 6.11 -6.09 -22.97
N ARG A 143 6.78 -6.49 -24.05
CA ARG A 143 6.48 -7.77 -24.73
C ARG A 143 7.14 -8.96 -24.06
N TYR A 144 8.31 -8.75 -23.48
CA TYR A 144 9.10 -9.77 -22.81
C TYR A 144 10.04 -9.12 -21.79
N GLY A 145 10.22 -9.79 -20.69
CA GLY A 145 11.15 -9.37 -19.64
C GLY A 145 10.57 -9.50 -18.24
N GLY A 146 11.32 -9.03 -17.29
CA GLY A 146 10.89 -9.05 -15.90
C GLY A 146 11.86 -8.32 -14.99
N TYR A 147 11.52 -8.28 -13.71
CA TYR A 147 12.38 -7.74 -12.67
C TYR A 147 12.12 -8.40 -11.33
N VAL A 148 13.09 -8.31 -10.47
CA VAL A 148 12.96 -8.55 -9.03
C VAL A 148 13.37 -7.26 -8.34
N GLN A 149 12.56 -6.84 -7.38
CA GLN A 149 12.82 -5.70 -6.52
C GLN A 149 12.75 -6.16 -5.07
N VAL A 150 13.72 -5.77 -4.28
CA VAL A 150 13.76 -6.00 -2.85
C VAL A 150 13.85 -4.65 -2.17
N ASP A 151 13.04 -4.44 -1.17
CA ASP A 151 13.01 -3.24 -0.35
C ASP A 151 13.04 -3.67 1.12
N GLY A 152 13.79 -2.95 1.94
CA GLY A 152 13.89 -3.25 3.36
C GLY A 152 14.15 -1.99 4.18
N LEU A 153 13.36 -1.83 5.22
CA LEU A 153 13.53 -0.81 6.25
C LEU A 153 13.82 -1.50 7.59
N GLN A 154 14.89 -1.10 8.24
CA GLN A 154 15.18 -1.48 9.62
C GLN A 154 15.37 -0.23 10.47
N THR A 155 14.60 -0.09 11.53
CA THR A 155 14.77 0.99 12.48
C THR A 155 15.89 0.65 13.48
N ILE A 156 16.76 1.61 13.72
CA ILE A 156 17.82 1.50 14.73
C ILE A 156 17.32 2.15 16.02
N GLY A 157 17.46 1.45 17.14
CA GLY A 157 17.03 1.93 18.47
C GLY A 157 15.84 1.16 19.04
N TYR A 158 14.95 0.64 18.20
CA TYR A 158 13.94 -0.33 18.59
C TYR A 158 13.68 -1.32 17.45
N ASP A 159 13.14 -2.47 17.79
CA ASP A 159 13.03 -3.60 16.87
C ASP A 159 11.79 -3.45 15.95
N HIS A 160 11.98 -2.74 14.85
CA HIS A 160 10.97 -2.55 13.80
C HIS A 160 11.60 -2.77 12.43
N GLY A 161 11.01 -3.65 11.65
CA GLY A 161 11.44 -3.93 10.28
C GLY A 161 10.24 -4.06 9.33
N ASP A 162 10.42 -3.61 8.09
CA ASP A 162 9.49 -3.79 6.97
C ASP A 162 10.30 -4.28 5.76
N TYR A 163 10.05 -5.50 5.31
CA TYR A 163 10.77 -6.15 4.23
C TYR A 163 9.81 -6.58 3.15
N ASN A 164 10.11 -6.22 1.92
CA ASN A 164 9.24 -6.47 0.78
C ASN A 164 10.03 -7.02 -0.41
N VAL A 165 9.41 -7.91 -1.15
CA VAL A 165 9.90 -8.44 -2.42
C VAL A 165 8.79 -8.32 -3.45
N ALA A 166 9.11 -7.77 -4.61
CA ALA A 166 8.24 -7.79 -5.77
C ALA A 166 8.95 -8.43 -6.96
N THR A 167 8.25 -9.29 -7.66
CA THR A 167 8.72 -9.83 -8.93
C THR A 167 7.66 -9.59 -9.98
N ASN A 168 8.12 -9.32 -11.20
CA ASN A 168 7.24 -9.23 -12.37
C ASN A 168 7.90 -9.97 -13.52
N TYR A 169 7.11 -10.78 -14.22
CA TYR A 169 7.53 -11.47 -15.43
C TYR A 169 6.47 -11.30 -16.50
N VAL A 170 6.89 -10.85 -17.68
CA VAL A 170 6.03 -10.60 -18.85
C VAL A 170 6.46 -11.46 -20.01
N LYS A 171 5.51 -12.15 -20.65
CA LYS A 171 5.70 -12.92 -21.85
C LYS A 171 4.51 -12.73 -22.81
N GLY A 172 4.73 -12.02 -23.90
CA GLY A 172 3.66 -11.68 -24.86
C GLY A 172 2.59 -10.83 -24.21
N ASN A 173 1.36 -11.35 -24.18
CA ASN A 173 0.20 -10.69 -23.57
C ASN A 173 0.00 -11.00 -22.08
N ASN A 174 0.87 -11.82 -21.49
CA ASN A 174 0.74 -12.30 -20.13
C ASN A 174 1.73 -11.61 -19.20
N SER A 175 1.27 -11.19 -18.05
CA SER A 175 2.08 -10.64 -16.96
C SER A 175 1.76 -11.37 -15.66
N TYR A 176 2.80 -11.74 -14.95
CA TYR A 176 2.77 -12.42 -13.67
C TYR A 176 3.49 -11.54 -12.66
N THR A 177 2.82 -11.18 -11.58
CA THR A 177 3.41 -10.36 -10.53
C THR A 177 3.23 -11.05 -9.19
N LEU A 178 4.29 -11.14 -8.41
CA LEU A 178 4.25 -11.64 -7.04
C LEU A 178 4.77 -10.53 -6.13
N PHE A 179 4.02 -10.25 -5.08
CA PHE A 179 4.42 -9.41 -3.96
C PHE A 179 4.43 -10.25 -2.70
N ALA A 180 5.48 -10.14 -1.92
CA ALA A 180 5.55 -10.73 -0.59
C ALA A 180 6.19 -9.74 0.35
N GLY A 181 5.71 -9.65 1.57
CA GLY A 181 6.25 -8.74 2.57
C GLY A 181 6.01 -9.23 3.98
N ALA A 182 6.88 -8.79 4.88
CA ALA A 182 6.75 -9.02 6.30
C ALA A 182 7.12 -7.74 7.04
N ASN A 183 6.23 -7.30 7.92
CA ASN A 183 6.44 -6.19 8.83
C ASN A 183 6.40 -6.72 10.26
N TYR A 184 7.33 -6.30 11.06
CA TYR A 184 7.30 -6.56 12.49
C TYR A 184 7.61 -5.31 13.29
N HIS A 185 6.97 -5.19 14.43
CA HIS A 185 7.19 -4.10 15.36
C HIS A 185 7.20 -4.66 16.79
N HIS A 186 8.33 -4.58 17.44
CA HIS A 186 8.53 -5.08 18.77
C HIS A 186 9.10 -3.96 19.66
N VAL A 187 8.34 -3.62 20.68
CA VAL A 187 8.76 -2.68 21.74
C VAL A 187 8.88 -3.46 23.03
N GLY A 188 10.10 -3.51 23.57
CA GLY A 188 10.40 -4.27 24.77
C GLY A 188 9.84 -3.65 26.03
N SER A 189 9.86 -2.30 26.10
CA SER A 189 9.33 -1.57 27.26
C SER A 189 9.07 -0.11 26.87
N THR A 190 7.88 0.36 27.21
CA THR A 190 7.50 1.78 27.21
C THR A 190 6.89 2.10 28.55
N GLU A 191 7.23 3.22 29.14
CA GLU A 191 6.66 3.69 30.40
C GLU A 191 5.73 4.87 30.11
N THR A 192 4.55 4.83 30.67
CA THR A 192 3.52 5.86 30.51
C THR A 192 3.05 6.31 31.88
N TRP A 193 3.06 7.63 32.09
CA TRP A 193 2.47 8.29 33.24
C TRP A 193 1.30 9.13 32.75
N ASN A 194 0.15 8.97 33.40
CA ASN A 194 -1.04 9.72 33.07
C ASN A 194 -1.69 10.24 34.36
N ASN A 195 -2.00 11.53 34.39
CA ASN A 195 -2.69 12.19 35.49
C ASN A 195 -4.00 12.75 34.95
N GLU A 196 -5.10 12.30 35.49
CA GLU A 196 -6.46 12.68 35.09
C GLU A 196 -7.18 13.30 36.28
N SER A 197 -7.84 14.44 36.06
CA SER A 197 -8.70 15.09 37.05
C SER A 197 -10.13 15.10 36.51
N TYR A 198 -11.02 14.43 37.22
CA TYR A 198 -12.45 14.41 36.93
C TYR A 198 -13.14 15.44 37.80
N ILE A 199 -13.70 16.48 37.17
CA ILE A 199 -14.37 17.59 37.88
C ILE A 199 -15.88 17.36 37.79
N PHE A 200 -16.49 17.07 38.93
CA PHE A 200 -17.94 17.00 39.12
C PHE A 200 -18.44 18.26 39.83
N PRO A 201 -19.74 18.60 39.74
CA PRO A 201 -20.30 19.79 40.42
C PRO A 201 -20.05 19.87 41.93
N GLN A 202 -19.80 18.74 42.59
CA GLN A 202 -19.67 18.65 44.06
C GLN A 202 -18.35 18.03 44.51
N SER A 203 -17.47 17.56 43.57
CA SER A 203 -16.23 16.90 43.92
C SER A 203 -15.23 16.94 42.77
N ILE A 204 -13.96 16.89 43.10
CA ILE A 204 -12.86 16.65 42.17
C ILE A 204 -12.29 15.29 42.51
N PHE A 205 -12.04 14.50 41.49
CA PHE A 205 -11.51 13.16 41.62
C PHE A 205 -10.24 13.08 40.73
N ASP A 206 -9.09 12.87 41.36
CA ASP A 206 -7.80 12.75 40.69
C ASP A 206 -7.41 11.28 40.59
N ARG A 207 -6.94 10.88 39.43
CA ARG A 207 -6.42 9.55 39.15
C ARG A 207 -5.05 9.66 38.50
N GLU A 208 -4.07 9.05 39.11
CA GLU A 208 -2.73 8.84 38.54
C GLU A 208 -2.60 7.41 38.09
N THR A 209 -2.12 7.20 36.86
CA THR A 209 -1.80 5.86 36.37
C THR A 209 -0.39 5.83 35.86
N TYR A 210 0.29 4.75 36.18
CA TYR A 210 1.60 4.39 35.64
C TYR A 210 1.49 3.00 35.05
N ASP A 211 2.01 2.86 33.82
CA ASP A 211 2.14 1.55 33.24
C ASP A 211 3.44 1.36 32.44
N LYS A 212 3.94 0.15 32.53
CA LYS A 212 5.06 -0.35 31.75
C LYS A 212 4.55 -1.38 30.77
N SER A 213 4.62 -1.03 29.49
CA SER A 213 4.02 -1.83 28.41
C SER A 213 5.07 -2.43 27.48
N SER A 214 4.71 -3.54 26.89
CA SER A 214 5.48 -4.17 25.81
C SER A 214 4.54 -4.72 24.76
N PHE A 215 4.90 -4.60 23.49
CA PHE A 215 4.09 -5.20 22.44
C PHE A 215 4.94 -5.84 21.34
N ARG A 216 4.32 -6.79 20.64
CA ARG A 216 4.85 -7.42 19.43
C ARG A 216 3.74 -7.51 18.41
N ASN A 217 3.99 -6.96 17.24
CA ASN A 217 3.10 -7.06 16.09
C ASN A 217 3.86 -7.67 14.92
N HIS A 218 3.20 -8.54 14.19
CA HIS A 218 3.68 -9.12 12.94
C HIS A 218 2.59 -9.01 11.91
N GLN A 219 2.97 -8.66 10.70
CA GLN A 219 2.10 -8.68 9.53
C GLN A 219 2.84 -9.30 8.37
N GLU A 220 2.23 -10.26 7.74
CA GLU A 220 2.73 -10.90 6.54
C GLU A 220 1.73 -10.69 5.41
N TYR A 221 2.27 -10.43 4.24
CA TYR A 221 1.50 -10.13 3.04
C TYR A 221 2.03 -10.96 1.88
N LEU A 222 1.13 -11.61 1.17
CA LEU A 222 1.40 -12.33 -0.07
C LEU A 222 0.33 -11.99 -1.08
N GLN A 223 0.75 -11.56 -2.28
CA GLN A 223 -0.16 -11.32 -3.39
C GLN A 223 0.41 -11.89 -4.67
N PHE A 224 -0.40 -12.65 -5.37
CA PHE A 224 -0.15 -13.09 -6.73
C PHE A 224 -1.16 -12.45 -7.67
N ARG A 225 -0.65 -11.85 -8.76
CA ARG A 225 -1.47 -11.24 -9.81
C ARG A 225 -1.09 -11.82 -11.15
N TYR A 226 -2.06 -12.30 -11.88
CA TYR A 226 -1.94 -12.66 -13.28
C TYR A 226 -2.79 -11.71 -14.12
N GLN A 227 -2.22 -11.21 -15.20
CA GLN A 227 -2.91 -10.34 -16.17
C GLN A 227 -2.66 -10.85 -17.58
N ASN A 228 -3.70 -10.93 -18.37
CA ASN A 228 -3.63 -11.12 -19.82
C ASN A 228 -4.25 -9.90 -20.49
N GLN A 229 -3.51 -9.26 -21.39
CA GLN A 229 -3.97 -8.07 -22.11
C GLN A 229 -3.65 -8.17 -23.60
N LYS A 230 -4.69 -8.03 -24.43
CA LYS A 230 -4.56 -7.97 -25.88
C LYS A 230 -5.42 -6.83 -26.42
N GLY A 231 -4.78 -5.70 -26.75
CA GLY A 231 -5.48 -4.46 -27.09
C GLY A 231 -6.38 -4.00 -25.94
N ASN A 232 -7.65 -3.76 -26.23
CA ASN A 232 -8.65 -3.32 -25.24
C ASN A 232 -9.24 -4.48 -24.42
N ARG A 233 -8.98 -5.73 -24.83
CA ARG A 233 -9.41 -6.92 -24.08
C ARG A 233 -8.39 -7.22 -23.02
N TYR A 234 -8.84 -7.28 -21.76
CA TYR A 234 -7.99 -7.78 -20.67
C TYR A 234 -8.78 -8.58 -19.66
N TRP A 235 -8.10 -9.41 -18.93
CA TRP A 235 -8.57 -9.99 -17.69
C TRP A 235 -7.41 -10.09 -16.68
N VAL A 236 -7.76 -9.94 -15.42
CA VAL A 236 -6.82 -9.93 -14.28
C VAL A 236 -7.40 -10.82 -13.21
N GLY A 237 -6.58 -11.74 -12.72
CA GLY A 237 -6.84 -12.49 -11.48
C GLY A 237 -5.82 -12.09 -10.43
N LYS A 238 -6.29 -11.79 -9.22
CA LYS A 238 -5.47 -11.40 -8.08
C LYS A 238 -5.86 -12.24 -6.87
N PHE A 239 -4.90 -12.86 -6.24
CA PHE A 239 -5.03 -13.53 -4.95
C PHE A 239 -4.18 -12.78 -3.92
N THR A 240 -4.76 -12.41 -2.80
CA THR A 240 -4.09 -11.71 -1.72
C THR A 240 -4.31 -12.45 -0.41
N LEU A 241 -3.24 -12.63 0.37
CA LEU A 241 -3.28 -13.20 1.70
C LEU A 241 -2.62 -12.23 2.67
N VAL A 242 -3.35 -11.84 3.71
CA VAL A 242 -2.82 -11.03 4.80
C VAL A 242 -2.97 -11.81 6.09
N ASN A 243 -1.85 -11.96 6.80
CA ASN A 243 -1.81 -12.53 8.14
C ASN A 243 -1.35 -11.44 9.13
N LEU A 244 -2.14 -11.24 10.17
CA LEU A 244 -1.89 -10.30 11.25
C LEU A 244 -1.75 -11.06 12.56
N SER A 245 -0.74 -10.75 13.35
CA SER A 245 -0.56 -11.35 14.67
C SER A 245 -0.03 -10.32 15.65
N THR A 246 -0.73 -10.15 16.77
CA THR A 246 -0.26 -9.43 17.96
C THR A 246 -0.15 -10.46 19.09
N PRO A 247 0.95 -11.24 19.15
CA PRO A 247 1.09 -12.30 20.15
C PRO A 247 1.23 -11.76 21.56
N ARG A 248 1.64 -10.50 21.70
CA ARG A 248 1.80 -9.83 22.99
C ARG A 248 1.54 -8.33 22.82
N ASN A 249 0.61 -7.82 23.63
CA ASN A 249 0.46 -6.41 23.95
C ASN A 249 0.07 -6.36 25.42
N ALA A 250 1.08 -6.30 26.28
CA ALA A 250 0.93 -6.40 27.72
C ALA A 250 1.40 -5.12 28.39
N ALA A 251 0.63 -4.65 29.36
CA ALA A 251 0.96 -3.56 30.25
C ALA A 251 0.78 -4.00 31.69
N SER A 252 1.67 -3.56 32.58
CA SER A 252 1.57 -3.76 34.02
C SER A 252 1.99 -2.49 34.75
N GLY A 253 1.30 -2.12 35.79
CA GLY A 253 1.56 -0.89 36.53
C GLY A 253 0.59 -0.73 37.69
N PHE A 254 0.28 0.51 38.03
CA PHE A 254 -0.67 0.82 39.08
C PHE A 254 -1.61 1.97 38.67
N ALA A 255 -2.77 1.98 39.30
CA ALA A 255 -3.66 3.14 39.37
C ALA A 255 -3.70 3.64 40.82
N ARG A 256 -3.55 4.93 41.00
CA ARG A 256 -3.66 5.58 42.29
C ARG A 256 -4.77 6.62 42.27
N GLU A 257 -5.72 6.41 43.17
CA GLU A 257 -6.77 7.36 43.50
C GLU A 257 -6.64 7.72 44.97
N SER A 258 -7.54 7.23 45.80
CA SER A 258 -7.34 7.24 47.25
C SER A 258 -6.49 6.07 47.77
N ILE A 259 -6.46 4.99 47.00
CA ILE A 259 -5.70 3.77 47.25
C ILE A 259 -4.97 3.41 45.99
N GLU A 260 -3.75 2.89 46.08
CA GLU A 260 -3.01 2.36 44.95
C GLU A 260 -3.44 0.93 44.67
N THR A 261 -3.71 0.66 43.41
CA THR A 261 -4.21 -0.63 42.93
C THR A 261 -3.35 -1.11 41.76
N ASP A 262 -2.87 -2.34 41.82
CA ASP A 262 -2.13 -2.96 40.72
C ASP A 262 -3.00 -3.13 39.47
N MET A 263 -2.44 -2.78 38.34
CA MET A 263 -3.08 -2.94 37.02
C MET A 263 -2.27 -3.90 36.15
N PHE A 264 -2.99 -4.74 35.41
CA PHE A 264 -2.44 -5.57 34.37
C PHE A 264 -3.39 -5.64 33.17
N SER A 265 -2.81 -5.55 31.97
CA SER A 265 -3.56 -5.72 30.72
C SER A 265 -2.74 -6.58 29.76
N ASN A 266 -3.40 -7.51 29.10
CA ASN A 266 -2.78 -8.31 28.03
C ASN A 266 -3.77 -8.49 26.88
N ILE A 267 -3.36 -8.06 25.67
CA ILE A 267 -4.17 -8.17 24.46
C ILE A 267 -3.42 -9.06 23.47
N ARG A 268 -4.12 -10.04 22.92
CA ARG A 268 -3.64 -10.90 21.83
C ARG A 268 -4.62 -10.81 20.67
N LYS A 269 -4.08 -10.65 19.46
CA LYS A 269 -4.88 -10.59 18.23
C LYS A 269 -4.27 -11.51 17.18
N LYS A 270 -5.14 -12.16 16.41
CA LYS A 270 -4.76 -12.89 15.20
C LYS A 270 -5.79 -12.60 14.13
N GLY A 271 -5.33 -12.46 12.89
CA GLY A 271 -6.21 -12.21 11.76
C GLY A 271 -5.64 -12.85 10.50
N LEU A 272 -6.47 -13.58 9.78
CA LEU A 272 -6.15 -14.15 8.48
C LEU A 272 -7.20 -13.72 7.47
N SER A 273 -6.76 -13.08 6.38
CA SER A 273 -7.67 -12.52 5.37
C SER A 273 -7.22 -12.88 3.95
N PRO A 274 -7.59 -14.06 3.44
CA PRO A 274 -7.48 -14.36 2.01
C PRO A 274 -8.55 -13.61 1.20
N LYS A 275 -8.14 -13.08 0.04
CA LYS A 275 -8.97 -12.34 -0.91
C LYS A 275 -8.67 -12.81 -2.33
N ILE A 276 -9.70 -12.94 -3.15
CA ILE A 276 -9.62 -13.20 -4.58
C ILE A 276 -10.37 -12.14 -5.34
N ASP A 277 -9.72 -11.57 -6.35
CA ASP A 277 -10.32 -10.59 -7.26
C ASP A 277 -10.09 -11.05 -8.69
N VAL A 278 -11.16 -11.14 -9.49
CA VAL A 278 -11.08 -11.41 -10.93
C VAL A 278 -11.84 -10.33 -11.65
N ASN A 279 -11.20 -9.69 -12.61
CA ASN A 279 -11.81 -8.64 -13.43
C ASN A 279 -11.53 -8.91 -14.91
N ALA A 280 -12.53 -8.72 -15.74
CA ALA A 280 -12.43 -8.87 -17.18
C ALA A 280 -13.07 -7.69 -17.90
N ASN A 281 -12.42 -7.20 -18.95
CA ASN A 281 -12.95 -6.23 -19.89
C ASN A 281 -13.01 -6.89 -21.28
N LEU A 282 -14.20 -7.12 -21.76
CA LEU A 282 -14.49 -7.87 -22.96
C LEU A 282 -15.14 -6.94 -23.99
N PRO A 283 -14.39 -6.39 -24.95
CA PRO A 283 -15.00 -5.72 -26.10
C PRO A 283 -15.79 -6.74 -26.93
N LEU A 284 -17.10 -6.51 -27.06
CA LEU A 284 -18.02 -7.34 -27.85
C LEU A 284 -18.09 -6.86 -29.29
N SER A 285 -18.00 -5.54 -29.49
CA SER A 285 -17.91 -4.88 -30.79
C SER A 285 -17.21 -3.53 -30.66
N ASN A 286 -17.07 -2.76 -31.73
CA ASN A 286 -16.44 -1.45 -31.72
C ASN A 286 -17.10 -0.46 -30.71
N ASN A 287 -18.41 -0.64 -30.47
CA ASN A 287 -19.21 0.25 -29.64
C ASN A 287 -19.74 -0.41 -28.36
N GLN A 288 -19.38 -1.67 -28.10
CA GLN A 288 -19.92 -2.45 -26.98
C GLN A 288 -18.82 -3.07 -26.16
N THR A 289 -18.94 -2.95 -24.86
CA THR A 289 -17.98 -3.51 -23.92
C THR A 289 -18.72 -4.10 -22.73
N LEU A 290 -18.33 -5.31 -22.33
CA LEU A 290 -18.79 -5.97 -21.13
C LEU A 290 -17.64 -6.00 -20.10
N ILE A 291 -17.86 -5.44 -18.93
CA ILE A 291 -16.93 -5.49 -17.81
C ILE A 291 -17.52 -6.42 -16.76
N LEU A 292 -16.76 -7.42 -16.36
CA LEU A 292 -17.14 -8.38 -15.34
C LEU A 292 -16.19 -8.29 -14.15
N GLY A 293 -16.74 -8.41 -12.95
CA GLY A 293 -15.96 -8.44 -11.70
C GLY A 293 -16.47 -9.53 -10.76
N VAL A 294 -15.53 -10.25 -10.15
CA VAL A 294 -15.77 -11.24 -9.10
C VAL A 294 -14.84 -10.91 -7.96
N HIS A 295 -15.38 -10.68 -6.77
CA HIS A 295 -14.62 -10.39 -5.57
C HIS A 295 -15.05 -11.33 -4.47
N GLY A 296 -14.10 -12.03 -3.88
CA GLY A 296 -14.31 -12.89 -2.73
C GLY A 296 -13.32 -12.55 -1.62
N LYS A 297 -13.79 -12.45 -0.40
CA LYS A 297 -12.96 -12.24 0.79
C LYS A 297 -13.45 -13.14 1.90
N TYR A 298 -12.52 -13.80 2.55
CA TYR A 298 -12.74 -14.44 3.84
C TYR A 298 -11.89 -13.72 4.89
N SER A 299 -12.42 -13.57 6.10
CA SER A 299 -11.67 -13.07 7.25
C SER A 299 -11.93 -13.95 8.46
N SER A 300 -10.88 -14.27 9.18
CA SER A 300 -10.94 -14.96 10.46
C SER A 300 -10.10 -14.17 11.45
N ASN A 301 -10.75 -13.57 12.42
CA ASN A 301 -10.13 -12.74 13.44
C ASN A 301 -10.37 -13.35 14.81
N SER A 302 -9.36 -13.36 15.67
CA SER A 302 -9.53 -13.66 17.08
C SER A 302 -8.92 -12.53 17.91
N TYR A 303 -9.61 -12.18 18.96
CA TYR A 303 -9.23 -11.18 19.92
C TYR A 303 -9.40 -11.74 21.33
N HIS A 304 -8.35 -11.64 22.11
CA HIS A 304 -8.36 -12.01 23.52
C HIS A 304 -7.79 -10.86 24.33
N ARG A 305 -8.53 -10.39 25.34
CA ARG A 305 -8.08 -9.37 26.27
C ARG A 305 -8.31 -9.84 27.69
N LEU A 306 -7.28 -9.76 28.51
CA LEU A 306 -7.35 -9.83 29.95
C LEU A 306 -7.04 -8.44 30.51
N TYR A 307 -7.89 -7.93 31.40
CA TYR A 307 -7.68 -6.71 32.16
C TYR A 307 -7.93 -6.98 33.64
N GLN A 308 -6.99 -6.55 34.49
CA GLN A 308 -7.07 -6.66 35.93
C GLN A 308 -6.74 -5.31 36.56
N GLU A 309 -7.59 -4.88 37.47
CA GLU A 309 -7.39 -3.75 38.40
C GLU A 309 -8.04 -4.20 39.72
N LEU A 310 -7.22 -4.74 40.61
CA LEU A 310 -7.75 -5.45 41.79
C LEU A 310 -8.69 -4.58 42.64
N PRO A 311 -9.85 -5.11 43.06
CA PRO A 311 -10.28 -6.51 42.93
C PRO A 311 -11.02 -6.88 41.63
N PHE A 312 -10.99 -5.99 40.62
CA PHE A 312 -11.73 -6.16 39.38
C PHE A 312 -10.91 -6.92 38.35
N GLU A 313 -11.53 -7.87 37.67
CA GLU A 313 -10.97 -8.60 36.53
C GLU A 313 -12.00 -8.67 35.41
N ALA A 314 -11.57 -8.43 34.18
CA ALA A 314 -12.40 -8.57 32.98
C ALA A 314 -11.65 -9.34 31.88
N THR A 315 -12.29 -10.32 31.32
CA THR A 315 -11.81 -11.06 30.15
C THR A 315 -12.77 -10.86 28.99
N THR A 316 -12.21 -10.62 27.81
CA THR A 316 -12.96 -10.51 26.56
C THR A 316 -12.36 -11.48 25.56
N ASP A 317 -13.18 -12.37 25.04
CA ASP A 317 -12.84 -13.30 23.97
C ASP A 317 -13.80 -13.07 22.80
N GLU A 318 -13.24 -12.80 21.62
CA GLU A 318 -14.01 -12.58 20.40
C GLU A 318 -13.40 -13.40 19.28
N ASP A 319 -14.20 -14.21 18.62
CA ASP A 319 -13.86 -14.92 17.40
C ASP A 319 -14.86 -14.53 16.31
N GLU A 320 -14.36 -13.88 15.28
CA GLU A 320 -15.14 -13.45 14.13
C GLU A 320 -14.68 -14.21 12.88
N LYS A 321 -15.66 -14.77 12.16
CA LYS A 321 -15.45 -15.33 10.83
C LYS A 321 -16.45 -14.74 9.87
N ALA A 322 -15.98 -14.10 8.82
CA ALA A 322 -16.81 -13.47 7.83
C ALA A 322 -16.39 -13.89 6.41
N MET A 323 -17.38 -14.12 5.56
CA MET A 323 -17.18 -14.36 4.14
C MET A 323 -18.04 -13.39 3.35
N SER A 324 -17.43 -12.70 2.41
CA SER A 324 -18.14 -11.83 1.46
C SER A 324 -17.85 -12.26 0.03
N PHE A 325 -18.87 -12.18 -0.80
CA PHE A 325 -18.78 -12.47 -2.23
C PHE A 325 -19.58 -11.43 -3.00
N GLN A 326 -18.97 -10.85 -4.01
CA GLN A 326 -19.59 -9.83 -4.86
C GLN A 326 -19.37 -10.17 -6.32
N LEU A 327 -20.45 -10.09 -7.08
CA LEU A 327 -20.45 -10.15 -8.55
C LEU A 327 -20.83 -8.78 -9.10
N SER A 328 -20.18 -8.35 -10.16
CA SER A 328 -20.50 -7.14 -10.89
C SER A 328 -20.45 -7.39 -12.38
N ALA A 329 -21.37 -6.78 -13.12
CA ALA A 329 -21.39 -6.77 -14.58
C ALA A 329 -21.81 -5.38 -15.04
N ILE A 330 -21.03 -4.78 -15.93
CA ILE A 330 -21.31 -3.47 -16.53
C ILE A 330 -21.28 -3.65 -18.03
N TYR A 331 -22.38 -3.33 -18.69
CA TYR A 331 -22.46 -3.29 -20.13
C TYR A 331 -22.46 -1.84 -20.58
N ASN A 332 -21.52 -1.49 -21.44
CA ASN A 332 -21.40 -0.18 -22.04
C ASN A 332 -21.72 -0.25 -23.53
N TYR A 333 -22.59 0.65 -23.98
CA TYR A 333 -22.91 0.87 -25.38
C TYR A 333 -22.68 2.34 -25.74
N PHE A 334 -21.82 2.61 -26.71
CA PHE A 334 -21.49 3.95 -27.17
C PHE A 334 -22.17 4.23 -28.51
N MET A 335 -23.08 5.18 -28.56
CA MET A 335 -23.64 5.68 -29.84
C MET A 335 -22.69 6.69 -30.44
N GLN A 336 -22.22 6.46 -31.66
CA GLN A 336 -21.57 7.51 -32.44
C GLN A 336 -22.61 8.58 -32.75
N LYS A 337 -22.41 9.82 -32.30
CA LYS A 337 -23.17 10.96 -32.83
C LYS A 337 -22.76 11.11 -34.29
N HIS A 338 -23.66 10.80 -35.22
CA HIS A 338 -23.55 11.32 -36.57
C HIS A 338 -23.71 12.85 -36.46
N SER A 339 -22.65 13.60 -36.72
CA SER A 339 -22.76 15.03 -37.01
C SER A 339 -23.50 15.13 -38.34
N LEU A 340 -24.74 15.59 -38.29
CA LEU A 340 -25.46 16.11 -39.46
C LEU A 340 -24.81 17.39 -39.94
#